data_85932e44af07b5040def63e489a350b0
#
_entry.id   85932e44af07b5040def63e489a350b0
#
_cell.length_a   1.000
_cell.length_b   1.000
_cell.length_c   1.000
_cell.angle_alpha   90.00
_cell.angle_beta   90.00
_cell.angle_gamma   90.00
#
_symmetry.space_group_name_H-M   'P 1'
#
loop_
_entity.id
_entity.type
_entity.pdbx_description
1 polymer ?
#
loop_
_entity_poly.entity_id
_entity_poly.type
_entity_poly.pdbx_seq_one_letter_code
_entity_poly.pdbx_strand_id
1 'polypeptide(L)'
;MNVYFWQRSKYLNNKHEIPGDLKLDLTRHSKTWLGGCDEAEFNVKGSKESLLLLLNLVRTGVTVHTESAVPLWWGYVSRVEVEVEGVVATVDYENMANEVAVAYTKVDLSGSTVGIRQTTDWIRDDDSVEEYGLRRLLITGASMNAVSANALAHQKLQSLKLPKMVITTRENSGENRARIYCKGWIHLFDSYYCEVPTTLALSYTKVGQGEISFDVETKWAQSFTPVSDINLGEISVFAKRTGSPGNLSVALFSEIDGFPGSQLASGSKFAGLIGTNYGWVNVPLNQTYALVSGTTYFIVVTTNNADANNYYTFPADTDNTYSGGNLFLYDSSVDDDWVEQESDTPFQLYANELIETTQQIQNYLTQYGEVLTGIRMDVRSGIYSESHRDGDTTVYDELKAHLETGTSNYRRILSRINIDRTVDVWEQADESDAPEIEYRPDGKIYYLAGTEVESGFDPVGKWISVIPITKSSSYFSAINGMANYFIDACEWDGEGKPSIRPADWKNPNSVRVQDG
;
A
#
# COMPACT_ATOMS: atom_id res chain seq x y z
N MET A 1 32.49 10.48 -11.72
CA MET A 1 31.37 10.03 -10.89
C MET A 1 31.90 9.41 -9.61
N ASN A 2 31.36 9.76 -8.43
CA ASN A 2 31.78 9.26 -7.13
C ASN A 2 30.65 8.43 -6.53
N VAL A 3 30.96 7.20 -6.11
CA VAL A 3 30.01 6.28 -5.47
C VAL A 3 30.48 6.03 -4.05
N TYR A 4 29.57 6.16 -3.10
CA TYR A 4 29.85 5.90 -1.68
C TYR A 4 28.87 4.85 -1.17
N PHE A 5 29.41 3.88 -0.45
CA PHE A 5 28.63 2.91 0.31
C PHE A 5 28.63 3.31 1.78
N TRP A 6 27.52 3.06 2.47
CA TRP A 6 27.29 3.45 3.85
C TRP A 6 26.92 2.23 4.67
N GLN A 7 27.33 2.19 5.91
CA GLN A 7 26.96 1.09 6.80
C GLN A 7 25.42 0.98 6.92
N ARG A 8 24.94 -0.20 7.25
CA ARG A 8 23.52 -0.50 7.49
C ARG A 8 23.02 0.28 8.71
N SER A 9 22.65 1.52 8.52
CA SER A 9 22.24 2.44 9.59
C SER A 9 21.17 3.40 9.08
N LYS A 10 20.35 3.89 9.99
CA LYS A 10 19.41 4.98 9.72
C LYS A 10 20.13 6.26 9.27
N TYR A 11 21.33 6.49 9.77
CA TYR A 11 22.11 7.69 9.46
C TYR A 11 23.29 7.36 8.54
N LEU A 12 23.57 8.25 7.58
CA LEU A 12 24.72 8.12 6.67
C LEU A 12 26.02 8.62 7.31
N ASN A 13 26.36 8.13 8.51
CA ASN A 13 27.49 8.65 9.30
C ASN A 13 28.78 7.88 9.07
N ASN A 14 28.70 6.61 8.72
CA ASN A 14 29.86 5.75 8.55
C ASN A 14 29.93 5.22 7.13
N LYS A 15 30.98 5.53 6.39
CA LYS A 15 31.24 4.96 5.08
C LYS A 15 31.66 3.50 5.22
N HIS A 16 31.13 2.68 4.34
CA HIS A 16 31.63 1.32 4.15
C HIS A 16 32.73 1.39 3.09
N GLU A 17 33.95 1.06 3.47
CA GLU A 17 35.08 1.06 2.55
C GLU A 17 35.02 -0.15 1.63
N ILE A 18 35.22 0.09 0.35
CA ILE A 18 35.35 -0.96 -0.67
C ILE A 18 36.79 -1.01 -1.17
N PRO A 19 37.29 -2.16 -1.66
CA PRO A 19 38.62 -2.29 -2.21
C PRO A 19 38.92 -1.26 -3.32
N GLY A 20 40.09 -0.65 -3.29
CA GLY A 20 40.46 0.45 -4.19
C GLY A 20 40.75 0.03 -5.63
N ASP A 21 40.89 -1.27 -5.91
CA ASP A 21 41.04 -1.83 -7.26
C ASP A 21 39.71 -2.01 -8.01
N LEU A 22 38.57 -1.85 -7.31
CA LEU A 22 37.25 -1.96 -7.91
C LEU A 22 36.93 -0.75 -8.79
N LYS A 23 36.51 -1.03 -10.02
CA LYS A 23 36.00 -0.03 -10.98
C LYS A 23 34.50 -0.20 -11.10
N LEU A 24 33.76 0.79 -10.58
CA LEU A 24 32.31 0.84 -10.63
C LEU A 24 31.87 1.70 -11.82
N ASP A 25 30.98 1.16 -12.63
CA ASP A 25 30.34 1.83 -13.75
C ASP A 25 28.82 1.80 -13.54
N LEU A 26 28.20 2.98 -13.40
CA LEU A 26 26.74 3.12 -13.29
C LEU A 26 26.13 2.93 -14.68
N THR A 27 25.49 1.82 -14.91
CA THR A 27 24.91 1.44 -16.21
C THR A 27 23.49 1.94 -16.39
N ARG A 28 22.75 2.05 -15.28
CA ARG A 28 21.36 2.48 -15.29
C ARG A 28 21.00 3.13 -13.95
N HIS A 29 20.14 4.14 -14.00
CA HIS A 29 19.43 4.66 -12.85
C HIS A 29 18.07 5.23 -13.28
N SER A 30 17.10 5.21 -12.38
CA SER A 30 15.76 5.76 -12.59
C SER A 30 15.30 6.55 -11.38
N LYS A 31 14.35 7.45 -11.63
CA LYS A 31 13.62 8.21 -10.63
C LYS A 31 12.13 8.18 -10.96
N THR A 32 11.31 8.20 -9.94
CA THR A 32 9.84 8.24 -10.05
C THR A 32 9.28 9.39 -9.24
N TRP A 33 8.04 9.74 -9.51
CA TRP A 33 7.27 10.72 -8.73
C TRP A 33 6.91 10.18 -7.32
N LEU A 34 6.99 8.87 -7.13
CA LEU A 34 6.80 8.16 -5.86
C LEU A 34 8.17 7.88 -5.24
N GLY A 35 8.54 8.66 -4.23
CA GLY A 35 9.77 8.45 -3.46
C GLY A 35 11.07 8.94 -4.12
N GLY A 36 11.06 9.41 -5.35
CA GLY A 36 12.23 9.97 -6.03
C GLY A 36 13.13 8.93 -6.68
N CYS A 37 14.27 8.59 -6.07
CA CYS A 37 15.17 7.54 -6.58
C CYS A 37 14.47 6.17 -6.55
N ASP A 38 14.51 5.45 -7.68
CA ASP A 38 13.83 4.18 -7.87
C ASP A 38 14.86 3.04 -7.96
N GLU A 39 15.45 2.78 -9.10
CA GLU A 39 16.43 1.73 -9.30
C GLU A 39 17.78 2.28 -9.77
N ALA A 40 18.87 1.56 -9.43
CA ALA A 40 20.18 1.78 -10.07
C ALA A 40 20.92 0.45 -10.21
N GLU A 41 21.77 0.36 -11.25
CA GLU A 41 22.59 -0.80 -11.54
C GLU A 41 24.04 -0.39 -11.82
N PHE A 42 24.96 -1.12 -11.19
CA PHE A 42 26.39 -0.94 -11.42
C PHE A 42 26.99 -2.21 -11.98
N ASN A 43 27.84 -2.07 -13.01
CA ASN A 43 28.80 -3.06 -13.38
C ASN A 43 30.11 -2.80 -12.63
N VAL A 44 30.70 -3.86 -12.09
CA VAL A 44 31.94 -3.75 -11.31
C VAL A 44 32.99 -4.71 -11.86
N LYS A 45 34.20 -4.19 -12.02
CA LYS A 45 35.40 -4.95 -12.42
C LYS A 45 36.47 -4.79 -11.34
N GLY A 46 37.24 -5.86 -11.10
CA GLY A 46 38.34 -5.86 -10.12
C GLY A 46 38.94 -7.24 -9.95
N SER A 47 39.80 -7.39 -8.94
CA SER A 47 40.35 -8.70 -8.57
C SER A 47 39.26 -9.64 -8.04
N LYS A 48 39.52 -10.94 -8.13
CA LYS A 48 38.61 -11.99 -7.62
C LYS A 48 38.26 -11.76 -6.14
N GLU A 49 39.27 -11.51 -5.34
CA GLU A 49 39.18 -11.28 -3.91
C GLU A 49 38.32 -10.05 -3.60
N SER A 50 38.53 -8.96 -4.32
CA SER A 50 37.78 -7.72 -4.14
C SER A 50 36.30 -7.86 -4.58
N LEU A 51 36.04 -8.57 -5.67
CA LEU A 51 34.67 -8.82 -6.14
C LEU A 51 33.87 -9.67 -5.14
N LEU A 52 34.46 -10.68 -4.53
CA LEU A 52 33.78 -11.53 -3.53
C LEU A 52 33.38 -10.76 -2.28
N LEU A 53 34.12 -9.72 -1.88
CA LEU A 53 33.76 -8.86 -0.75
C LEU A 53 32.47 -8.07 -1.00
N LEU A 54 32.10 -7.82 -2.26
CA LEU A 54 30.87 -7.11 -2.60
C LEU A 54 29.61 -7.86 -2.18
N LEU A 55 29.65 -9.17 -2.02
CA LEU A 55 28.51 -9.98 -1.53
C LEU A 55 28.03 -9.53 -0.14
N ASN A 56 28.88 -8.85 0.63
CA ASN A 56 28.54 -8.30 1.95
C ASN A 56 27.85 -6.93 1.87
N LEU A 57 27.72 -6.32 0.69
CA LEU A 57 27.12 -4.99 0.54
C LEU A 57 25.59 -4.98 0.61
N VAL A 58 24.95 -6.14 0.58
CA VAL A 58 23.48 -6.22 0.62
C VAL A 58 22.92 -5.44 1.81
N ARG A 59 21.92 -4.58 1.55
CA ARG A 59 21.27 -3.64 2.49
C ARG A 59 22.14 -2.44 2.93
N THR A 60 23.38 -2.30 2.48
CA THR A 60 24.15 -1.06 2.73
C THR A 60 23.55 0.11 1.95
N GLY A 61 23.65 1.32 2.52
CA GLY A 61 23.24 2.53 1.81
C GLY A 61 24.19 2.84 0.65
N VAL A 62 23.66 3.44 -0.43
CA VAL A 62 24.45 3.89 -1.58
C VAL A 62 24.09 5.32 -1.91
N THR A 63 25.11 6.14 -2.19
CA THR A 63 24.94 7.48 -2.76
C THR A 63 25.85 7.64 -3.96
N VAL A 64 25.30 8.17 -5.04
CA VAL A 64 26.01 8.45 -6.28
C VAL A 64 26.06 9.95 -6.48
N HIS A 65 27.24 10.48 -6.74
CA HIS A 65 27.46 11.90 -6.98
C HIS A 65 28.16 12.12 -8.33
N THR A 66 27.86 13.25 -8.95
CA THR A 66 28.65 13.75 -10.08
C THR A 66 30.08 14.06 -9.63
N GLU A 67 30.98 14.35 -10.57
CA GLU A 67 32.34 14.82 -10.26
C GLU A 67 32.34 16.15 -9.50
N SER A 68 31.29 16.95 -9.66
CA SER A 68 31.05 18.20 -8.94
C SER A 68 30.41 18.01 -7.58
N ALA A 69 30.37 16.77 -7.05
CA ALA A 69 29.77 16.39 -5.77
C ALA A 69 28.24 16.61 -5.66
N VAL A 70 27.54 16.78 -6.78
CA VAL A 70 26.07 16.88 -6.80
C VAL A 70 25.46 15.47 -6.67
N PRO A 71 24.51 15.22 -5.74
CA PRO A 71 23.85 13.93 -5.63
C PRO A 71 23.05 13.59 -6.88
N LEU A 72 23.34 12.44 -7.48
CA LEU A 72 22.67 11.96 -8.68
C LEU A 72 21.61 10.90 -8.34
N TRP A 73 21.96 9.96 -7.48
CA TRP A 73 21.07 8.88 -7.08
C TRP A 73 21.43 8.40 -5.66
N TRP A 74 20.44 7.89 -4.90
CA TRP A 74 20.64 7.34 -3.55
C TRP A 74 19.59 6.30 -3.21
N GLY A 75 19.99 5.34 -2.38
CA GLY A 75 19.14 4.21 -1.96
C GLY A 75 19.96 3.17 -1.20
N TYR A 76 19.64 1.91 -1.40
CA TYR A 76 20.34 0.78 -0.78
C TYR A 76 20.62 -0.33 -1.79
N VAL A 77 21.60 -1.19 -1.48
CA VAL A 77 21.93 -2.37 -2.27
C VAL A 77 20.87 -3.44 -2.01
N SER A 78 20.10 -3.81 -3.03
CA SER A 78 19.08 -4.86 -2.94
C SER A 78 19.64 -6.23 -3.29
N ARG A 79 20.52 -6.31 -4.29
CA ARG A 79 21.10 -7.58 -4.76
C ARG A 79 22.52 -7.37 -5.28
N VAL A 80 23.36 -8.38 -5.04
CA VAL A 80 24.71 -8.45 -5.60
C VAL A 80 24.88 -9.77 -6.31
N GLU A 81 25.38 -9.72 -7.55
CA GLU A 81 25.77 -10.88 -8.34
C GLU A 81 27.27 -10.79 -8.65
N VAL A 82 28.02 -11.79 -8.27
CA VAL A 82 29.47 -11.88 -8.52
C VAL A 82 29.77 -13.09 -9.38
N GLU A 83 30.41 -12.87 -10.51
CA GLU A 83 30.84 -13.90 -11.45
C GLU A 83 32.36 -13.98 -11.45
N VAL A 84 32.89 -15.14 -11.03
CA VAL A 84 34.32 -15.41 -10.94
C VAL A 84 34.58 -16.81 -11.48
N GLU A 85 35.45 -16.91 -12.50
CA GLU A 85 35.89 -18.20 -13.09
C GLU A 85 34.72 -19.11 -13.51
N GLY A 86 33.62 -18.52 -14.01
CA GLY A 86 32.41 -19.26 -14.42
C GLY A 86 31.47 -19.66 -13.28
N VAL A 87 31.78 -19.29 -12.04
CA VAL A 87 30.87 -19.44 -10.90
C VAL A 87 30.19 -18.11 -10.63
N VAL A 88 28.86 -18.14 -10.54
CA VAL A 88 28.03 -16.97 -10.20
C VAL A 88 27.48 -17.16 -8.80
N ALA A 89 27.82 -16.25 -7.90
CA ALA A 89 27.27 -16.13 -6.57
C ALA A 89 26.34 -14.93 -6.51
N THR A 90 25.10 -15.14 -6.07
CA THR A 90 24.08 -14.08 -5.93
C THR A 90 23.58 -14.02 -4.50
N VAL A 91 23.59 -12.82 -3.91
CA VAL A 91 22.95 -12.54 -2.61
C VAL A 91 21.87 -11.49 -2.84
N ASP A 92 20.65 -11.78 -2.37
CA ASP A 92 19.48 -10.95 -2.63
C ASP A 92 18.75 -10.68 -1.30
N TYR A 93 18.58 -9.38 -0.98
CA TYR A 93 17.85 -8.92 0.20
C TYR A 93 16.35 -9.16 0.09
N GLU A 94 15.79 -9.15 -1.12
CA GLU A 94 14.36 -9.30 -1.33
C GLU A 94 13.84 -10.70 -1.04
N ASN A 95 14.73 -11.68 -1.06
CA ASN A 95 14.41 -13.07 -0.76
C ASN A 95 14.50 -13.42 0.74
N MET A 96 14.76 -12.44 1.60
CA MET A 96 14.75 -12.65 3.05
C MET A 96 13.45 -12.13 3.68
N ALA A 97 13.14 -12.70 4.83
CA ALA A 97 12.11 -12.18 5.74
C ALA A 97 12.51 -12.51 7.18
N ASN A 98 12.54 -11.48 8.03
CA ASN A 98 12.91 -11.61 9.44
C ASN A 98 11.75 -11.35 10.42
N GLU A 99 10.56 -11.13 9.89
CA GLU A 99 9.31 -11.14 10.61
C GLU A 99 8.24 -11.80 9.72
N VAL A 100 7.58 -12.84 10.18
CA VAL A 100 6.68 -13.68 9.38
C VAL A 100 5.37 -13.89 10.11
N ALA A 101 4.25 -13.74 9.39
CA ALA A 101 2.93 -14.16 9.83
C ALA A 101 2.25 -15.00 8.75
N VAL A 102 1.23 -15.76 9.14
CA VAL A 102 0.40 -16.58 8.24
C VAL A 102 -1.04 -16.17 8.37
N ALA A 103 -1.64 -15.66 7.29
CA ALA A 103 -3.07 -15.46 7.17
C ALA A 103 -3.70 -16.70 6.56
N TYR A 104 -4.61 -17.34 7.29
CA TYR A 104 -5.17 -18.64 6.95
C TYR A 104 -6.67 -18.70 7.19
N THR A 105 -7.35 -19.56 6.46
CA THR A 105 -8.74 -19.92 6.76
C THR A 105 -8.73 -21.02 7.80
N LYS A 106 -9.34 -20.78 8.95
CA LYS A 106 -9.35 -21.72 10.06
C LYS A 106 -10.09 -23.00 9.69
N VAL A 107 -9.44 -24.13 9.93
CA VAL A 107 -10.03 -25.47 9.84
C VAL A 107 -10.07 -26.04 11.26
N ASP A 108 -11.18 -26.65 11.65
CA ASP A 108 -11.27 -27.34 12.94
C ASP A 108 -10.51 -28.68 12.91
N LEU A 109 -10.44 -29.35 14.08
CA LEU A 109 -9.74 -30.64 14.20
C LEU A 109 -10.42 -31.77 13.39
N SER A 110 -11.66 -31.60 12.97
CA SER A 110 -12.40 -32.53 12.09
C SER A 110 -12.10 -32.32 10.60
N GLY A 111 -11.36 -31.28 10.25
CA GLY A 111 -11.07 -30.90 8.88
C GLY A 111 -12.13 -30.02 8.23
N SER A 112 -13.16 -29.60 8.97
CA SER A 112 -14.19 -28.72 8.47
C SER A 112 -13.70 -27.27 8.43
N THR A 113 -13.91 -26.60 7.30
CA THR A 113 -13.54 -25.19 7.09
C THR A 113 -14.52 -24.32 7.88
N VAL A 114 -14.05 -23.55 8.85
CA VAL A 114 -14.88 -22.64 9.63
C VAL A 114 -15.10 -21.30 8.90
N GLY A 115 -14.48 -21.13 7.72
CA GLY A 115 -14.68 -19.97 6.83
C GLY A 115 -14.13 -18.63 7.36
N ILE A 116 -13.61 -18.57 8.58
CA ILE A 116 -13.08 -17.35 9.16
C ILE A 116 -11.59 -17.25 8.85
N ARG A 117 -11.21 -16.14 8.22
CA ARG A 117 -9.81 -15.79 8.06
C ARG A 117 -9.22 -15.37 9.40
N GLN A 118 -8.07 -15.90 9.72
CA GLN A 118 -7.28 -15.55 10.90
C GLN A 118 -5.83 -15.30 10.49
N THR A 119 -5.13 -14.49 11.25
CA THR A 119 -3.70 -14.27 11.09
C THR A 119 -2.99 -14.69 12.37
N THR A 120 -1.85 -15.35 12.26
CA THR A 120 -0.98 -15.61 13.41
C THR A 120 -0.38 -14.31 13.93
N ASP A 121 0.14 -14.33 15.15
CA ASP A 121 1.04 -13.28 15.58
C ASP A 121 2.26 -13.20 14.65
N TRP A 122 2.84 -12.01 14.51
CA TRP A 122 4.09 -11.79 13.80
C TRP A 122 5.24 -12.40 14.62
N ILE A 123 5.96 -13.35 14.02
CA ILE A 123 7.13 -14.00 14.64
C ILE A 123 8.37 -13.36 14.07
N ARG A 124 9.26 -12.87 14.93
CA ARG A 124 10.39 -12.02 14.58
C ARG A 124 11.72 -12.62 15.04
N ASP A 125 12.78 -12.36 14.27
CA ASP A 125 14.17 -12.59 14.65
C ASP A 125 14.86 -11.23 14.85
N ASP A 126 15.06 -10.83 16.11
CA ASP A 126 15.55 -9.50 16.48
C ASP A 126 16.98 -9.25 16.00
N ASP A 127 17.87 -10.26 16.05
CA ASP A 127 19.26 -10.13 15.58
C ASP A 127 19.29 -9.79 14.08
N SER A 128 18.46 -10.47 13.29
CA SER A 128 18.34 -10.19 11.86
C SER A 128 17.74 -8.82 11.57
N VAL A 129 16.76 -8.40 12.37
CA VAL A 129 16.17 -7.05 12.21
C VAL A 129 17.17 -5.97 12.57
N GLU A 130 17.99 -6.14 13.61
CA GLU A 130 19.06 -5.20 13.95
C GLU A 130 20.08 -5.08 12.82
N GLU A 131 20.45 -6.20 12.19
CA GLU A 131 21.48 -6.20 11.14
C GLU A 131 20.96 -5.69 9.80
N TYR A 132 19.79 -6.14 9.34
CA TYR A 132 19.28 -5.88 7.97
C TYR A 132 18.10 -4.90 7.92
N GLY A 133 17.53 -4.52 9.05
CA GLY A 133 16.25 -3.80 9.14
C GLY A 133 15.07 -4.75 8.99
N LEU A 134 13.87 -4.26 9.31
CA LEU A 134 12.65 -5.05 9.27
C LEU A 134 12.28 -5.48 7.84
N ARG A 135 11.99 -6.76 7.66
CA ARG A 135 11.49 -7.35 6.42
C ARG A 135 10.38 -8.35 6.73
N ARG A 136 9.14 -7.95 6.49
CA ARG A 136 7.94 -8.74 6.75
C ARG A 136 7.58 -9.65 5.58
N LEU A 137 7.01 -10.80 5.91
CA LEU A 137 6.36 -11.70 4.95
C LEU A 137 5.03 -12.17 5.52
N LEU A 138 3.94 -11.81 4.86
CA LEU A 138 2.63 -12.38 5.11
C LEU A 138 2.37 -13.53 4.13
N ILE A 139 2.22 -14.74 4.65
CA ILE A 139 1.86 -15.92 3.86
C ILE A 139 0.33 -16.03 3.85
N THR A 140 -0.27 -16.05 2.67
CA THR A 140 -1.73 -16.06 2.50
C THR A 140 -2.23 -17.32 1.79
N GLY A 141 -3.53 -17.61 1.87
CA GLY A 141 -4.23 -18.56 1.00
C GLY A 141 -4.26 -20.02 1.44
N ALA A 142 -3.85 -20.34 2.66
CA ALA A 142 -3.88 -21.72 3.17
C ALA A 142 -5.09 -21.95 4.11
N SER A 143 -5.70 -23.15 4.00
CA SER A 143 -6.67 -23.63 4.99
C SER A 143 -5.96 -24.55 5.97
N MET A 144 -5.90 -24.16 7.25
CA MET A 144 -5.19 -24.91 8.28
C MET A 144 -5.68 -24.58 9.70
N ASN A 145 -5.24 -25.38 10.68
CA ASN A 145 -5.47 -25.02 12.09
C ASN A 145 -4.36 -24.05 12.58
N ALA A 146 -4.61 -23.42 13.72
CA ALA A 146 -3.70 -22.43 14.31
C ALA A 146 -2.30 -23.01 14.62
N VAL A 147 -2.20 -24.26 15.04
CA VAL A 147 -0.92 -24.91 15.36
C VAL A 147 -0.07 -25.07 14.10
N SER A 148 -0.69 -25.52 13.00
CA SER A 148 0.00 -25.66 11.71
C SER A 148 0.39 -24.31 11.13
N ALA A 149 -0.45 -23.26 11.27
CA ALA A 149 -0.13 -21.91 10.83
C ALA A 149 1.08 -21.34 11.57
N ASN A 150 1.13 -21.46 12.89
CA ASN A 150 2.28 -21.02 13.69
C ASN A 150 3.54 -21.82 13.35
N ALA A 151 3.43 -23.15 13.18
CA ALA A 151 4.58 -23.97 12.77
C ALA A 151 5.14 -23.56 11.39
N LEU A 152 4.25 -23.24 10.43
CA LEU A 152 4.65 -22.73 9.12
C LEU A 152 5.36 -21.38 9.23
N ALA A 153 4.85 -20.44 10.05
CA ALA A 153 5.47 -19.15 10.27
C ALA A 153 6.90 -19.31 10.82
N HIS A 154 7.08 -20.14 11.86
CA HIS A 154 8.40 -20.44 12.43
C HIS A 154 9.35 -21.07 11.40
N GLN A 155 8.88 -22.07 10.65
CA GLN A 155 9.71 -22.73 9.62
C GLN A 155 10.16 -21.73 8.54
N LYS A 156 9.27 -20.86 8.10
CA LYS A 156 9.58 -19.84 7.09
C LYS A 156 10.56 -18.81 7.63
N LEU A 157 10.35 -18.31 8.85
CA LEU A 157 11.29 -17.40 9.50
C LEU A 157 12.69 -17.99 9.55
N GLN A 158 12.85 -19.21 10.07
CA GLN A 158 14.17 -19.87 10.16
C GLN A 158 14.83 -20.06 8.79
N SER A 159 14.03 -20.23 7.75
CA SER A 159 14.55 -20.40 6.39
C SER A 159 14.88 -19.11 5.66
N LEU A 160 14.32 -17.97 6.07
CA LEU A 160 14.37 -16.70 5.34
C LEU A 160 15.00 -15.54 6.12
N LYS A 161 15.29 -15.70 7.40
CA LYS A 161 15.78 -14.62 8.27
C LYS A 161 17.11 -13.97 7.87
N LEU A 162 17.89 -14.63 7.01
CA LEU A 162 19.14 -14.09 6.47
C LEU A 162 19.13 -14.11 4.94
N PRO A 163 19.77 -13.14 4.27
CA PRO A 163 19.93 -13.16 2.83
C PRO A 163 20.64 -14.45 2.40
N LYS A 164 20.06 -15.16 1.44
CA LYS A 164 20.61 -16.43 0.95
C LYS A 164 21.58 -16.18 -0.20
N MET A 165 22.71 -16.84 -0.14
CA MET A 165 23.62 -16.96 -1.27
C MET A 165 23.16 -18.11 -2.16
N VAL A 166 22.91 -17.82 -3.42
CA VAL A 166 22.65 -18.81 -4.48
C VAL A 166 23.87 -18.91 -5.36
N ILE A 167 24.37 -20.11 -5.58
CA ILE A 167 25.54 -20.37 -6.41
C ILE A 167 25.09 -21.14 -7.64
N THR A 168 25.45 -20.63 -8.83
CA THR A 168 25.19 -21.25 -10.13
C THR A 168 26.48 -21.27 -10.96
N THR A 169 26.52 -22.09 -11.98
CA THR A 169 27.63 -22.11 -12.94
C THR A 169 27.17 -21.59 -14.28
N ARG A 170 28.03 -20.84 -14.96
CA ARG A 170 27.80 -20.33 -16.31
C ARG A 170 28.92 -20.84 -17.22
N GLU A 171 28.56 -21.57 -18.25
CA GLU A 171 29.51 -21.99 -19.26
C GLU A 171 30.06 -20.79 -20.07
N ASN A 172 31.36 -20.76 -20.30
CA ASN A 172 32.07 -19.81 -21.18
C ASN A 172 32.17 -18.35 -20.73
N SER A 173 32.16 -18.02 -19.46
CA SER A 173 32.53 -16.66 -19.06
C SER A 173 33.95 -16.65 -18.49
N GLY A 174 34.86 -15.99 -19.21
CA GLY A 174 36.25 -15.83 -18.79
C GLY A 174 36.55 -14.54 -18.01
N GLU A 175 35.54 -13.69 -17.79
CA GLU A 175 35.71 -12.40 -17.12
C GLU A 175 35.22 -12.44 -15.68
N ASN A 176 36.08 -12.02 -14.75
CA ASN A 176 35.66 -11.74 -13.37
C ASN A 176 34.92 -10.39 -13.35
N ARG A 177 33.66 -10.39 -12.89
CA ARG A 177 32.82 -9.19 -12.83
C ARG A 177 31.77 -9.31 -11.73
N ALA A 178 31.24 -8.19 -11.31
CA ALA A 178 30.05 -8.17 -10.47
C ALA A 178 29.02 -7.17 -11.01
N ARG A 179 27.76 -7.39 -10.58
CA ARG A 179 26.66 -6.47 -10.75
C ARG A 179 26.08 -6.15 -9.39
N ILE A 180 25.85 -4.87 -9.14
CA ILE A 180 25.21 -4.40 -7.92
C ILE A 180 23.88 -3.76 -8.34
N TYR A 181 22.79 -4.29 -7.83
CA TYR A 181 21.45 -3.77 -8.02
C TYR A 181 21.04 -3.01 -6.78
N CYS A 182 20.52 -1.81 -6.97
CA CYS A 182 20.13 -0.92 -5.91
C CYS A 182 18.69 -0.47 -6.09
N LYS A 183 18.00 -0.24 -4.97
CA LYS A 183 16.66 0.33 -4.91
C LYS A 183 16.64 1.61 -4.08
N GLY A 184 15.78 2.54 -4.46
CA GLY A 184 15.51 3.74 -3.68
C GLY A 184 14.86 3.41 -2.34
N TRP A 185 14.97 4.33 -1.37
CA TRP A 185 14.48 4.09 -0.01
C TRP A 185 12.97 3.82 0.09
N ILE A 186 12.18 4.26 -0.89
CA ILE A 186 10.73 4.03 -0.92
C ILE A 186 10.38 2.54 -0.93
N HIS A 187 11.20 1.70 -1.56
CA HIS A 187 10.97 0.27 -1.64
C HIS A 187 11.10 -0.47 -0.30
N LEU A 188 11.61 0.19 0.74
CA LEU A 188 11.56 -0.39 2.08
C LEU A 188 10.14 -0.50 2.64
N PHE A 189 9.22 0.34 2.17
CA PHE A 189 7.82 0.29 2.56
C PHE A 189 7.08 -0.96 2.03
N ASP A 190 7.64 -1.67 1.04
CA ASP A 190 7.17 -3.01 0.65
C ASP A 190 7.29 -4.06 1.77
N SER A 191 8.10 -3.75 2.78
CA SER A 191 8.35 -4.64 3.91
C SER A 191 7.35 -4.48 5.06
N TYR A 192 6.40 -3.56 4.95
CA TYR A 192 5.41 -3.28 5.99
C TYR A 192 4.01 -3.52 5.46
N TYR A 193 3.16 -4.14 6.24
CA TYR A 193 1.75 -4.36 5.94
C TYR A 193 0.90 -3.40 6.76
N CYS A 194 -0.10 -2.82 6.10
CA CYS A 194 -1.05 -1.91 6.73
C CYS A 194 -2.18 -2.69 7.37
N GLU A 195 -2.31 -2.58 8.68
CA GLU A 195 -3.46 -3.09 9.42
C GLU A 195 -4.06 -1.94 10.25
N VAL A 196 -5.25 -1.52 9.87
CA VAL A 196 -6.05 -0.55 10.61
C VAL A 196 -7.40 -1.20 10.88
N PRO A 197 -7.61 -1.76 12.08
CA PRO A 197 -8.83 -2.48 12.40
C PRO A 197 -10.04 -1.53 12.41
N THR A 198 -11.18 -2.06 12.01
CA THR A 198 -12.46 -1.39 12.24
C THR A 198 -12.76 -1.31 13.74
N THR A 199 -13.38 -0.24 14.17
CA THR A 199 -13.76 -0.07 15.58
C THR A 199 -15.18 -0.57 15.82
N LEU A 200 -15.36 -1.51 16.74
CA LEU A 200 -16.69 -1.94 17.18
C LEU A 200 -17.42 -0.76 17.84
N ALA A 201 -18.48 -0.27 17.20
CA ALA A 201 -19.20 0.92 17.63
C ALA A 201 -20.49 0.61 18.38
N LEU A 202 -21.21 -0.45 17.96
CA LEU A 202 -22.44 -0.92 18.60
C LEU A 202 -22.53 -2.42 18.42
N SER A 203 -23.01 -3.14 19.45
CA SER A 203 -23.22 -4.58 19.33
C SER A 203 -24.36 -5.08 20.20
N TYR A 204 -25.05 -6.07 19.66
CA TYR A 204 -25.91 -6.95 20.41
C TYR A 204 -25.50 -8.40 20.12
N THR A 205 -25.04 -9.13 21.13
CA THR A 205 -24.38 -10.43 20.93
C THR A 205 -25.06 -11.60 21.62
N LYS A 206 -26.24 -11.37 22.23
CA LYS A 206 -26.98 -12.45 22.90
C LYS A 206 -27.56 -13.41 21.85
N VAL A 207 -27.15 -14.66 21.94
CA VAL A 207 -27.63 -15.74 21.08
C VAL A 207 -28.76 -16.43 21.83
N GLY A 208 -29.99 -16.30 21.34
CA GLY A 208 -31.16 -16.92 21.94
C GLY A 208 -31.40 -18.36 21.47
N GLN A 209 -32.52 -18.93 21.91
CA GLN A 209 -32.92 -20.31 21.59
C GLN A 209 -33.74 -20.43 20.28
N GLY A 210 -34.20 -19.29 19.73
CA GLY A 210 -34.94 -19.25 18.46
C GLY A 210 -34.02 -19.30 17.25
N GLU A 211 -34.56 -19.71 16.11
CA GLU A 211 -33.88 -19.66 14.81
C GLU A 211 -34.80 -19.01 13.78
N ILE A 212 -34.23 -18.13 12.96
CA ILE A 212 -34.86 -17.56 11.77
C ILE A 212 -34.18 -18.20 10.57
N SER A 213 -34.96 -18.91 9.75
CA SER A 213 -34.48 -19.44 8.49
C SER A 213 -35.32 -18.84 7.37
N PHE A 214 -34.72 -18.41 6.30
CA PHE A 214 -35.46 -17.82 5.19
C PHE A 214 -34.98 -18.33 3.82
N ASP A 215 -35.91 -18.38 2.93
CA ASP A 215 -35.71 -18.69 1.51
C ASP A 215 -35.80 -17.41 0.66
N VAL A 216 -36.15 -17.55 -0.62
CA VAL A 216 -36.18 -16.43 -1.59
C VAL A 216 -37.21 -15.35 -1.24
N GLU A 217 -38.30 -15.74 -0.56
CA GLU A 217 -39.44 -14.86 -0.30
C GLU A 217 -39.36 -14.15 1.05
N THR A 218 -38.47 -14.60 1.93
CA THR A 218 -38.34 -14.06 3.28
C THR A 218 -37.13 -13.14 3.42
N LYS A 219 -37.34 -12.00 4.06
CA LYS A 219 -36.30 -11.07 4.52
C LYS A 219 -36.50 -10.84 6.01
N TRP A 220 -35.44 -10.42 6.69
CA TRP A 220 -35.61 -9.92 8.05
C TRP A 220 -34.90 -8.58 8.22
N ALA A 221 -35.35 -7.82 9.21
CA ALA A 221 -34.72 -6.58 9.60
C ALA A 221 -34.60 -6.50 11.12
N GLN A 222 -33.48 -6.00 11.62
CA GLN A 222 -33.30 -5.63 13.04
C GLN A 222 -33.19 -4.12 13.13
N SER A 223 -34.10 -3.50 13.87
CA SER A 223 -33.98 -2.08 14.16
C SER A 223 -32.95 -1.83 15.25
N PHE A 224 -32.33 -0.66 15.21
CA PHE A 224 -31.38 -0.21 16.23
C PHE A 224 -31.35 1.31 16.28
N THR A 225 -31.01 1.85 17.47
CA THR A 225 -30.84 3.29 17.67
C THR A 225 -29.46 3.54 18.28
N PRO A 226 -28.53 4.17 17.54
CA PRO A 226 -27.20 4.46 18.07
C PRO A 226 -27.26 5.53 19.17
N VAL A 227 -26.43 5.37 20.20
CA VAL A 227 -26.34 6.32 21.32
C VAL A 227 -25.34 7.46 21.06
N SER A 228 -24.53 7.33 20.02
CA SER A 228 -23.58 8.34 19.53
C SER A 228 -23.55 8.32 18.01
N ASP A 229 -23.06 9.39 17.40
CA ASP A 229 -22.83 9.41 15.96
C ASP A 229 -21.77 8.37 15.58
N ILE A 230 -22.02 7.62 14.49
CA ILE A 230 -21.16 6.54 14.02
C ILE A 230 -20.98 6.66 12.51
N ASN A 231 -19.76 6.68 12.00
CA ASN A 231 -19.50 6.44 10.59
C ASN A 231 -19.46 4.92 10.34
N LEU A 232 -20.61 4.37 9.97
CA LEU A 232 -20.78 2.93 9.76
C LEU A 232 -20.12 2.49 8.45
N GLY A 233 -19.17 1.56 8.51
CA GLY A 233 -18.48 0.99 7.34
C GLY A 233 -18.70 -0.51 7.17
N GLU A 234 -19.05 -1.23 8.24
CA GLU A 234 -19.25 -2.68 8.20
C GLU A 234 -20.37 -3.11 9.15
N ILE A 235 -21.19 -4.06 8.70
CA ILE A 235 -22.21 -4.72 9.51
C ILE A 235 -21.85 -6.20 9.60
N SER A 236 -21.83 -6.73 10.84
CA SER A 236 -21.64 -8.15 11.09
C SER A 236 -22.92 -8.76 11.63
N VAL A 237 -23.33 -9.88 11.07
CA VAL A 237 -24.49 -10.67 11.49
C VAL A 237 -24.04 -12.06 11.89
N PHE A 238 -24.73 -12.67 12.88
CA PHE A 238 -24.37 -13.99 13.36
C PHE A 238 -25.21 -15.04 12.63
N ALA A 239 -24.60 -15.80 11.72
CA ALA A 239 -25.31 -16.67 10.79
C ALA A 239 -24.58 -17.99 10.52
N LYS A 240 -25.34 -18.98 10.03
CA LYS A 240 -24.83 -20.20 9.37
C LYS A 240 -25.53 -20.39 8.02
N ARG A 241 -24.90 -21.13 7.10
CA ARG A 241 -25.55 -21.57 5.87
C ARG A 241 -25.86 -23.07 5.87
N THR A 242 -26.93 -23.42 5.18
CA THR A 242 -27.27 -24.79 4.79
C THR A 242 -27.20 -24.88 3.27
N GLY A 243 -26.56 -25.93 2.74
CA GLY A 243 -26.40 -26.11 1.30
C GLY A 243 -25.52 -25.02 0.65
N SER A 244 -25.94 -24.55 -0.52
CA SER A 244 -25.25 -23.55 -1.34
C SER A 244 -26.21 -22.43 -1.76
N PRO A 245 -26.69 -21.61 -0.84
CA PRO A 245 -27.55 -20.47 -1.17
C PRO A 245 -26.79 -19.43 -2.00
N GLY A 246 -27.51 -18.41 -2.51
CA GLY A 246 -26.90 -17.24 -3.12
C GLY A 246 -26.10 -16.40 -2.10
N ASN A 247 -25.53 -15.30 -2.55
CA ASN A 247 -24.81 -14.38 -1.66
C ASN A 247 -25.72 -13.82 -0.58
N LEU A 248 -25.16 -13.66 0.62
CA LEU A 248 -25.83 -12.95 1.71
C LEU A 248 -25.69 -11.45 1.48
N SER A 249 -26.81 -10.74 1.39
CA SER A 249 -26.85 -9.29 1.26
C SER A 249 -27.30 -8.67 2.58
N VAL A 250 -26.56 -7.67 3.04
CA VAL A 250 -26.87 -6.90 4.24
C VAL A 250 -26.92 -5.43 3.86
N ALA A 251 -27.98 -4.75 4.27
CA ALA A 251 -28.18 -3.35 3.91
C ALA A 251 -28.67 -2.53 5.11
N LEU A 252 -28.24 -1.28 5.15
CA LEU A 252 -28.71 -0.27 6.08
C LEU A 252 -29.91 0.46 5.47
N PHE A 253 -30.98 0.60 6.23
CA PHE A 253 -32.19 1.33 5.83
C PHE A 253 -32.52 2.43 6.83
N SER A 254 -33.15 3.51 6.32
CA SER A 254 -33.80 4.50 7.19
C SER A 254 -35.07 3.92 7.81
N GLU A 255 -35.55 4.58 8.85
CA GLU A 255 -36.87 4.32 9.41
C GLU A 255 -37.93 5.17 8.68
N ILE A 256 -39.09 4.59 8.37
CA ILE A 256 -40.30 5.29 7.93
C ILE A 256 -41.50 4.64 8.60
N ASP A 257 -42.23 5.41 9.39
CA ASP A 257 -43.46 4.95 10.11
C ASP A 257 -43.25 3.69 10.97
N GLY A 258 -42.05 3.52 11.55
CA GLY A 258 -41.69 2.37 12.39
C GLY A 258 -41.16 1.14 11.62
N PHE A 259 -40.99 1.24 10.30
CA PHE A 259 -40.56 0.14 9.44
C PHE A 259 -39.34 0.49 8.59
N PRO A 260 -38.66 -0.52 7.98
CA PRO A 260 -37.57 -0.26 7.04
C PRO A 260 -38.03 0.59 5.85
N GLY A 261 -37.45 1.77 5.67
CA GLY A 261 -37.76 2.73 4.62
C GLY A 261 -36.86 2.63 3.41
N SER A 262 -36.03 3.66 3.17
CA SER A 262 -35.11 3.70 2.02
C SER A 262 -33.78 3.08 2.36
N GLN A 263 -33.18 2.33 1.42
CA GLN A 263 -31.82 1.81 1.53
C GLN A 263 -30.80 2.96 1.50
N LEU A 264 -29.92 3.00 2.48
CA LEU A 264 -28.88 4.00 2.66
C LEU A 264 -27.50 3.51 2.23
N ALA A 265 -27.15 2.27 2.57
CA ALA A 265 -25.93 1.59 2.18
C ALA A 265 -26.15 0.09 2.12
N SER A 266 -25.30 -0.65 1.43
CA SER A 266 -25.40 -2.11 1.35
C SER A 266 -24.06 -2.77 1.09
N GLY A 267 -23.97 -4.04 1.43
CA GLY A 267 -22.85 -4.91 1.10
C GLY A 267 -23.33 -6.33 0.85
N SER A 268 -22.43 -7.19 0.38
CA SER A 268 -22.74 -8.60 0.19
C SER A 268 -21.55 -9.49 0.52
N LYS A 269 -21.84 -10.71 1.00
CA LYS A 269 -20.82 -11.73 1.29
C LYS A 269 -21.07 -12.94 0.41
N PHE A 270 -19.99 -13.41 -0.23
CA PHE A 270 -20.07 -14.64 -1.02
C PHE A 270 -20.40 -15.84 -0.14
N ALA A 271 -21.39 -16.65 -0.53
CA ALA A 271 -21.88 -17.79 0.25
C ALA A 271 -20.77 -18.78 0.65
N GLY A 272 -19.80 -19.00 -0.24
CA GLY A 272 -18.69 -19.92 0.02
C GLY A 272 -17.78 -19.49 1.19
N LEU A 273 -17.84 -18.24 1.62
CA LEU A 273 -17.10 -17.71 2.77
C LEU A 273 -17.89 -17.76 4.09
N ILE A 274 -19.15 -18.23 4.06
CA ILE A 274 -20.01 -18.36 5.23
C ILE A 274 -20.02 -19.82 5.68
N GLY A 275 -19.74 -20.06 6.95
CA GLY A 275 -19.66 -21.40 7.53
C GLY A 275 -21.01 -22.13 7.63
N THR A 276 -20.97 -23.46 7.72
CA THR A 276 -22.14 -24.30 8.04
C THR A 276 -22.46 -24.36 9.54
N ASN A 277 -21.58 -23.83 10.37
CA ASN A 277 -21.81 -23.57 11.79
C ASN A 277 -22.01 -22.08 12.01
N TYR A 278 -22.73 -21.70 13.04
CA TYR A 278 -22.89 -20.30 13.42
C TYR A 278 -21.56 -19.59 13.62
N GLY A 279 -21.45 -18.41 13.05
CA GLY A 279 -20.29 -17.52 13.17
C GLY A 279 -20.64 -16.10 12.78
N TRP A 280 -19.79 -15.16 13.17
CA TRP A 280 -19.93 -13.79 12.72
C TRP A 280 -19.57 -13.67 11.22
N VAL A 281 -20.47 -13.06 10.48
CA VAL A 281 -20.34 -12.81 9.04
C VAL A 281 -20.18 -11.31 8.84
N ASN A 282 -18.96 -10.87 8.65
CA ASN A 282 -18.62 -9.47 8.42
C ASN A 282 -18.93 -9.09 6.96
N VAL A 283 -19.73 -8.05 6.77
CA VAL A 283 -20.16 -7.54 5.48
C VAL A 283 -19.78 -6.06 5.38
N PRO A 284 -18.66 -5.74 4.72
CA PRO A 284 -18.29 -4.36 4.41
C PRO A 284 -19.38 -3.72 3.54
N LEU A 285 -19.75 -2.48 3.87
CA LEU A 285 -20.68 -1.70 3.08
C LEU A 285 -19.98 -1.10 1.85
N ASN A 286 -20.72 -0.93 0.76
CA ASN A 286 -20.22 -0.31 -0.47
C ASN A 286 -19.87 1.18 -0.32
N GLN A 287 -20.33 1.81 0.75
CA GLN A 287 -20.01 3.18 1.17
C GLN A 287 -20.23 3.31 2.68
N THR A 288 -19.44 4.14 3.31
CA THR A 288 -19.70 4.53 4.70
C THR A 288 -20.96 5.39 4.80
N TYR A 289 -21.68 5.24 5.91
CA TYR A 289 -22.86 6.03 6.21
C TYR A 289 -22.78 6.64 7.61
N ALA A 290 -23.00 7.96 7.70
CA ALA A 290 -23.00 8.67 8.98
C ALA A 290 -24.35 8.45 9.70
N LEU A 291 -24.35 7.60 10.72
CA LEU A 291 -25.48 7.40 11.61
C LEU A 291 -25.54 8.56 12.62
N VAL A 292 -26.73 9.05 12.86
CA VAL A 292 -27.00 10.12 13.83
C VAL A 292 -27.52 9.53 15.12
N SER A 293 -26.95 9.94 16.24
CA SER A 293 -27.37 9.55 17.59
C SER A 293 -28.88 9.78 17.82
N GLY A 294 -29.55 8.79 18.41
CA GLY A 294 -30.98 8.87 18.72
C GLY A 294 -31.91 8.68 17.51
N THR A 295 -31.39 8.43 16.32
CA THR A 295 -32.17 8.12 15.11
C THR A 295 -32.24 6.60 14.92
N THR A 296 -33.44 6.08 14.66
CA THR A 296 -33.64 4.63 14.41
C THR A 296 -33.28 4.28 12.97
N TYR A 297 -32.57 3.16 12.82
CA TYR A 297 -32.18 2.56 11.54
C TYR A 297 -32.50 1.07 11.55
N PHE A 298 -32.44 0.45 10.37
CA PHE A 298 -32.65 -0.99 10.22
C PHE A 298 -31.47 -1.66 9.50
N ILE A 299 -31.07 -2.81 10.02
CA ILE A 299 -30.23 -3.78 9.31
C ILE A 299 -31.19 -4.70 8.58
N VAL A 300 -31.23 -4.66 7.25
CA VAL A 300 -32.05 -5.55 6.44
C VAL A 300 -31.16 -6.62 5.80
N VAL A 301 -31.53 -7.88 6.02
CA VAL A 301 -30.80 -9.03 5.49
C VAL A 301 -31.65 -9.75 4.46
N THR A 302 -31.03 -10.06 3.32
CA THR A 302 -31.67 -10.75 2.19
C THR A 302 -30.69 -11.72 1.55
N THR A 303 -31.23 -12.67 0.79
CA THR A 303 -30.42 -13.52 -0.10
C THR A 303 -31.15 -13.74 -1.42
N ASN A 304 -30.40 -14.02 -2.45
CA ASN A 304 -30.94 -14.49 -3.72
C ASN A 304 -30.66 -15.99 -3.87
N ASN A 305 -31.48 -16.68 -4.64
CA ASN A 305 -31.34 -18.12 -4.92
C ASN A 305 -31.32 -19.02 -3.66
N ALA A 306 -32.10 -18.68 -2.63
CA ALA A 306 -32.37 -19.59 -1.53
C ALA A 306 -33.56 -20.51 -1.85
N ASP A 307 -33.58 -21.71 -1.27
CA ASP A 307 -34.66 -22.68 -1.33
C ASP A 307 -34.65 -23.58 -0.07
N ALA A 308 -35.57 -24.52 0.04
CA ALA A 308 -35.69 -25.39 1.22
C ALA A 308 -34.43 -26.21 1.55
N ASN A 309 -33.47 -26.35 0.64
CA ASN A 309 -32.19 -27.07 0.86
C ASN A 309 -30.98 -26.13 0.90
N ASN A 310 -31.13 -24.86 0.49
CA ASN A 310 -30.08 -23.89 0.35
C ASN A 310 -30.51 -22.57 0.95
N TYR A 311 -30.18 -22.33 2.23
CA TYR A 311 -30.65 -21.16 2.97
C TYR A 311 -29.68 -20.73 4.05
N TYR A 312 -29.92 -19.55 4.62
CA TYR A 312 -29.23 -19.05 5.81
C TYR A 312 -30.10 -19.16 7.04
N THR A 313 -29.48 -19.39 8.19
CA THR A 313 -30.15 -19.41 9.50
C THR A 313 -29.46 -18.42 10.43
N PHE A 314 -30.27 -17.66 11.15
CA PHE A 314 -29.86 -16.69 12.17
C PHE A 314 -30.48 -17.08 13.51
N PRO A 315 -29.74 -16.96 14.64
CA PRO A 315 -30.36 -17.18 15.93
C PRO A 315 -31.25 -16.00 16.30
N ALA A 316 -32.33 -16.28 17.01
CA ALA A 316 -33.22 -15.27 17.55
C ALA A 316 -33.24 -15.33 19.08
N ASP A 317 -33.11 -14.20 19.74
CA ASP A 317 -33.34 -14.04 21.18
C ASP A 317 -34.82 -13.80 21.42
N THR A 318 -35.53 -14.86 21.78
CA THR A 318 -36.96 -14.82 22.03
C THR A 318 -37.34 -14.18 23.39
N ASP A 319 -36.34 -13.81 24.19
CA ASP A 319 -36.56 -13.02 25.42
C ASP A 319 -36.67 -11.52 25.13
N ASN A 320 -36.43 -11.09 23.88
CA ASN A 320 -36.50 -9.69 23.41
C ASN A 320 -35.75 -8.73 24.34
N THR A 321 -34.46 -8.96 24.53
CA THR A 321 -33.67 -8.25 25.53
C THR A 321 -32.88 -7.06 24.99
N TYR A 322 -32.90 -6.84 23.70
CA TYR A 322 -32.27 -5.67 23.10
C TYR A 322 -33.19 -4.45 23.18
N SER A 323 -32.90 -3.54 24.11
CA SER A 323 -33.74 -2.35 24.34
C SER A 323 -33.61 -1.25 23.27
N GLY A 324 -32.74 -1.40 22.27
CA GLY A 324 -32.49 -0.40 21.26
C GLY A 324 -33.27 -0.62 19.94
N GLY A 325 -34.09 -1.65 19.85
CA GLY A 325 -34.88 -1.97 18.66
C GLY A 325 -35.51 -3.35 18.72
N ASN A 326 -36.17 -3.76 17.65
CA ASN A 326 -36.91 -5.03 17.52
C ASN A 326 -36.57 -5.71 16.17
N LEU A 327 -36.85 -7.01 16.10
CA LEU A 327 -36.79 -7.81 14.88
C LEU A 327 -38.06 -7.66 14.05
N PHE A 328 -37.94 -7.66 12.75
CA PHE A 328 -39.04 -7.64 11.78
C PHE A 328 -38.84 -8.73 10.75
N LEU A 329 -39.89 -9.44 10.42
CA LEU A 329 -39.93 -10.40 9.32
C LEU A 329 -40.78 -9.86 8.18
N TYR A 330 -40.32 -10.03 6.95
CA TYR A 330 -41.07 -9.70 5.75
C TYR A 330 -41.35 -10.97 4.96
N ASP A 331 -42.61 -11.20 4.64
CA ASP A 331 -43.05 -12.36 3.85
C ASP A 331 -43.96 -11.88 2.72
N SER A 332 -43.42 -11.85 1.50
CA SER A 332 -44.15 -11.43 0.32
C SER A 332 -45.25 -12.42 -0.10
N SER A 333 -45.21 -13.66 0.42
CA SER A 333 -46.21 -14.70 0.09
C SER A 333 -47.50 -14.61 0.89
N VAL A 334 -47.46 -13.89 2.05
CA VAL A 334 -48.61 -13.80 2.97
C VAL A 334 -49.24 -12.41 2.94
N ASP A 335 -48.53 -11.35 3.27
CA ASP A 335 -49.10 -10.01 3.43
C ASP A 335 -48.33 -8.90 2.68
N ASP A 336 -47.20 -9.21 2.08
CA ASP A 336 -46.30 -8.25 1.41
C ASP A 336 -45.94 -7.04 2.29
N ASP A 337 -45.70 -7.30 3.60
CA ASP A 337 -45.44 -6.28 4.61
C ASP A 337 -44.45 -6.76 5.70
N TRP A 338 -43.94 -5.82 6.50
CA TRP A 338 -43.11 -6.09 7.64
C TRP A 338 -43.93 -6.36 8.88
N VAL A 339 -43.61 -7.46 9.58
CA VAL A 339 -44.26 -7.86 10.82
C VAL A 339 -43.24 -7.86 11.97
N GLU A 340 -43.48 -7.01 12.96
CA GLU A 340 -42.69 -6.95 14.17
C GLU A 340 -42.75 -8.26 14.96
N GLN A 341 -41.59 -8.70 15.45
CA GLN A 341 -41.46 -9.93 16.26
C GLN A 341 -41.05 -9.55 17.70
N GLU A 342 -41.55 -10.24 18.67
CA GLU A 342 -41.09 -10.15 20.06
C GLU A 342 -39.78 -10.91 20.26
N SER A 343 -38.75 -10.53 19.48
CA SER A 343 -37.43 -11.17 19.49
C SER A 343 -36.38 -10.25 18.86
N ASP A 344 -35.11 -10.60 19.06
CA ASP A 344 -33.96 -9.90 18.50
C ASP A 344 -32.98 -10.85 17.82
N THR A 345 -32.16 -10.35 16.93
CA THR A 345 -31.05 -11.11 16.34
C THR A 345 -29.71 -10.46 16.62
N PRO A 346 -28.64 -11.24 16.87
CA PRO A 346 -27.31 -10.69 17.13
C PRO A 346 -26.74 -9.95 15.93
N PHE A 347 -26.17 -8.77 16.20
CA PHE A 347 -25.46 -7.97 15.20
C PHE A 347 -24.31 -7.18 15.84
N GLN A 348 -23.38 -6.75 15.00
CA GLN A 348 -22.30 -5.83 15.36
C GLN A 348 -22.14 -4.77 14.27
N LEU A 349 -21.95 -3.53 14.69
CA LEU A 349 -21.69 -2.39 13.80
C LEU A 349 -20.26 -1.91 14.00
N TYR A 350 -19.53 -1.81 12.93
CA TYR A 350 -18.16 -1.35 12.95
C TYR A 350 -18.03 0.02 12.30
N ALA A 351 -17.47 0.95 13.07
CA ALA A 351 -17.12 2.25 12.55
C ALA A 351 -15.92 2.13 11.61
N ASN A 352 -16.02 2.84 10.47
CA ASN A 352 -14.89 3.08 9.61
C ASN A 352 -14.71 4.61 9.55
N GLU A 353 -13.54 5.10 9.97
CA GLU A 353 -13.27 6.52 9.93
C GLU A 353 -12.92 6.95 8.51
N LEU A 354 -13.58 8.00 8.05
CA LEU A 354 -13.15 8.73 6.87
C LEU A 354 -12.05 9.71 7.27
N ILE A 355 -10.84 9.46 6.83
CA ILE A 355 -9.67 10.29 7.09
C ILE A 355 -9.19 10.90 5.77
N GLU A 356 -8.76 12.15 5.79
CA GLU A 356 -8.14 12.76 4.61
C GLU A 356 -6.92 11.94 4.15
N THR A 357 -6.79 11.75 2.84
CA THR A 357 -5.66 11.02 2.23
C THR A 357 -4.32 11.59 2.65
N THR A 358 -4.21 12.91 2.81
CA THR A 358 -3.00 13.57 3.32
C THR A 358 -2.67 13.16 4.74
N GLN A 359 -3.66 13.06 5.60
CA GLN A 359 -3.47 12.59 6.98
C GLN A 359 -3.11 11.10 7.02
N GLN A 360 -3.70 10.28 6.14
CA GLN A 360 -3.35 8.87 6.03
C GLN A 360 -1.90 8.69 5.55
N ILE A 361 -1.47 9.44 4.52
CA ILE A 361 -0.07 9.46 4.07
C ILE A 361 0.86 9.82 5.24
N GLN A 362 0.55 10.87 6.00
CA GLN A 362 1.35 11.28 7.15
C GLN A 362 1.40 10.19 8.23
N ASN A 363 0.28 9.54 8.51
CA ASN A 363 0.20 8.46 9.48
C ASN A 363 1.08 7.27 9.06
N TYR A 364 1.03 6.84 7.80
CA TYR A 364 1.88 5.76 7.29
C TYR A 364 3.36 6.11 7.35
N LEU A 365 3.74 7.30 6.90
CA LEU A 365 5.13 7.75 6.95
C LEU A 365 5.65 7.87 8.39
N THR A 366 4.80 8.25 9.34
CA THR A 366 5.16 8.35 10.75
C THR A 366 5.26 6.98 11.41
N GLN A 367 4.28 6.11 11.18
CA GLN A 367 4.19 4.81 11.83
C GLN A 367 5.21 3.80 11.29
N TYR A 368 5.45 3.82 9.98
CA TYR A 368 6.30 2.84 9.29
C TYR A 368 7.60 3.43 8.78
N GLY A 369 7.85 4.69 9.01
CA GLY A 369 9.02 5.41 8.53
C GLY A 369 10.25 5.28 9.42
N GLU A 370 10.54 4.11 10.02
CA GLU A 370 11.74 3.90 10.85
C GLU A 370 13.05 4.27 10.13
N VAL A 371 13.06 4.14 8.80
CA VAL A 371 14.21 4.50 7.96
C VAL A 371 14.27 5.98 7.64
N LEU A 372 13.23 6.75 7.94
CA LEU A 372 13.15 8.19 7.69
C LEU A 372 13.73 8.98 8.86
N THR A 373 14.32 10.14 8.55
CA THR A 373 14.85 11.09 9.54
C THR A 373 13.88 12.25 9.79
N GLY A 374 12.92 12.47 8.91
CA GLY A 374 11.90 13.51 9.06
C GLY A 374 10.89 13.49 7.91
N ILE A 375 9.75 14.14 8.12
CA ILE A 375 8.66 14.26 7.16
C ILE A 375 8.35 15.74 6.96
N ARG A 376 8.22 16.17 5.71
CA ARG A 376 7.75 17.50 5.33
C ARG A 376 6.57 17.36 4.41
N MET A 377 5.42 17.84 4.85
CA MET A 377 4.18 17.82 4.10
C MET A 377 3.80 19.23 3.65
N ASP A 378 3.61 19.41 2.35
CA ASP A 378 3.13 20.65 1.74
C ASP A 378 1.97 20.32 0.79
N VAL A 379 0.89 19.82 1.37
CA VAL A 379 -0.36 19.46 0.69
C VAL A 379 -1.50 20.17 1.40
N ARG A 380 -2.32 20.92 0.65
CA ARG A 380 -3.35 21.80 1.23
C ARG A 380 -4.57 21.04 1.72
N SER A 381 -5.08 20.09 0.92
CA SER A 381 -6.29 19.33 1.27
C SER A 381 -6.32 18.01 0.53
N GLY A 382 -6.53 16.92 1.27
CA GLY A 382 -6.76 15.59 0.71
C GLY A 382 -8.22 15.33 0.35
N ILE A 383 -8.49 14.12 -0.06
CA ILE A 383 -9.83 13.56 -0.25
C ILE A 383 -10.11 12.66 0.95
N TYR A 384 -11.32 12.72 1.48
CA TYR A 384 -11.72 11.80 2.54
C TYR A 384 -11.90 10.39 1.98
N SER A 385 -11.22 9.43 2.55
CA SER A 385 -11.28 8.01 2.20
C SER A 385 -11.28 7.15 3.45
N GLU A 386 -11.73 5.93 3.30
CA GLU A 386 -11.75 4.95 4.39
C GLU A 386 -10.35 4.65 4.91
N SER A 387 -10.23 4.58 6.24
CA SER A 387 -8.94 4.26 6.90
C SER A 387 -8.73 2.77 7.15
N HIS A 388 -9.81 1.96 7.08
CA HIS A 388 -9.72 0.51 7.33
C HIS A 388 -8.80 -0.21 6.35
N ARG A 389 -7.98 -1.12 6.87
CA ARG A 389 -7.06 -1.98 6.10
C ARG A 389 -6.97 -3.35 6.75
N ASP A 390 -7.08 -4.38 5.93
CA ASP A 390 -7.12 -5.80 6.36
C ASP A 390 -5.75 -6.42 6.67
N GLY A 391 -4.67 -5.67 6.56
CA GLY A 391 -3.32 -6.18 6.74
C GLY A 391 -2.74 -6.93 5.53
N ASP A 392 -3.43 -6.93 4.38
CA ASP A 392 -3.00 -7.63 3.17
C ASP A 392 -2.20 -6.77 2.21
N THR A 393 -2.34 -5.45 2.35
CA THR A 393 -1.73 -4.46 1.47
C THR A 393 -0.45 -3.94 2.10
N THR A 394 0.58 -3.73 1.29
CA THR A 394 1.81 -3.12 1.77
C THR A 394 1.65 -1.61 1.98
N VAL A 395 2.46 -1.04 2.86
CA VAL A 395 2.51 0.43 3.05
C VAL A 395 2.91 1.14 1.77
N TYR A 396 3.75 0.52 0.93
CA TYR A 396 4.12 1.04 -0.39
C TYR A 396 2.89 1.19 -1.29
N ASP A 397 2.07 0.14 -1.40
CA ASP A 397 0.87 0.14 -2.25
C ASP A 397 -0.17 1.15 -1.74
N GLU A 398 -0.37 1.24 -0.42
CA GLU A 398 -1.28 2.23 0.17
C GLU A 398 -0.80 3.67 -0.04
N LEU A 399 0.49 3.94 0.20
CA LEU A 399 1.07 5.25 -0.09
C LEU A 399 0.90 5.63 -1.56
N LYS A 400 1.17 4.68 -2.46
CA LYS A 400 0.98 4.87 -3.90
C LYS A 400 -0.46 5.20 -4.22
N ALA A 401 -1.43 4.44 -3.71
CA ALA A 401 -2.85 4.66 -3.95
C ALA A 401 -3.31 6.04 -3.45
N HIS A 402 -2.89 6.47 -2.26
CA HIS A 402 -3.25 7.79 -1.73
C HIS A 402 -2.60 8.94 -2.50
N LEU A 403 -1.35 8.80 -2.92
CA LEU A 403 -0.66 9.79 -3.74
C LEU A 403 -1.30 9.90 -5.13
N GLU A 404 -1.72 8.77 -5.74
CA GLU A 404 -2.43 8.74 -7.02
C GLU A 404 -3.85 9.32 -6.92
N THR A 405 -4.54 9.13 -5.80
CA THR A 405 -5.86 9.72 -5.54
C THR A 405 -5.79 11.26 -5.57
N GLY A 406 -4.68 11.82 -5.09
CA GLY A 406 -4.43 13.25 -5.16
C GLY A 406 -5.21 14.09 -4.15
N THR A 407 -5.43 15.35 -4.49
CA THR A 407 -6.10 16.34 -3.65
C THR A 407 -7.55 16.58 -4.09
N SER A 408 -8.35 17.23 -3.24
CA SER A 408 -9.72 17.67 -3.56
C SER A 408 -9.79 18.63 -4.74
N ASN A 409 -8.68 19.25 -5.14
CA ASN A 409 -8.55 20.11 -6.30
C ASN A 409 -8.05 19.35 -7.55
N TYR A 410 -8.12 18.02 -7.56
CA TYR A 410 -7.70 17.16 -8.66
C TYR A 410 -6.20 17.26 -9.00
N ARG A 411 -5.36 17.63 -8.04
CA ARG A 411 -3.90 17.71 -8.21
C ARG A 411 -3.25 16.43 -7.72
N ARG A 412 -2.21 15.99 -8.41
CA ARG A 412 -1.37 14.89 -7.94
C ARG A 412 -0.63 15.29 -6.67
N ILE A 413 -0.48 14.32 -5.77
CA ILE A 413 0.45 14.41 -4.66
C ILE A 413 1.73 13.67 -5.09
N LEU A 414 2.85 14.32 -4.90
CA LEU A 414 4.17 13.83 -5.26
C LEU A 414 4.97 13.57 -3.98
N SER A 415 5.90 12.64 -4.04
CA SER A 415 6.79 12.40 -2.89
C SER A 415 8.23 12.17 -3.32
N ARG A 416 9.17 12.51 -2.43
CA ARG A 416 10.59 12.24 -2.60
C ARG A 416 11.25 11.97 -1.26
N ILE A 417 12.01 10.89 -1.19
CA ILE A 417 12.91 10.64 -0.07
C ILE A 417 14.27 11.20 -0.43
N ASN A 418 14.74 12.17 0.32
CA ASN A 418 16.00 12.86 0.10
C ASN A 418 17.20 12.01 0.51
N ILE A 419 18.41 12.48 0.16
CA ILE A 419 19.66 11.79 0.49
C ILE A 419 19.86 11.65 2.02
N ASP A 420 19.39 12.61 2.80
CA ASP A 420 19.38 12.59 4.27
C ASP A 420 18.24 11.77 4.87
N ARG A 421 17.45 11.09 4.02
CA ARG A 421 16.25 10.33 4.36
C ARG A 421 15.10 11.15 4.96
N THR A 422 15.10 12.46 4.79
CA THR A 422 13.85 13.21 4.95
C THR A 422 12.93 12.91 3.78
N VAL A 423 11.63 12.77 4.03
CA VAL A 423 10.63 12.65 2.98
C VAL A 423 9.93 13.98 2.78
N ASP A 424 9.89 14.44 1.55
CA ASP A 424 9.10 15.57 1.12
C ASP A 424 7.85 15.04 0.40
N VAL A 425 6.68 15.55 0.77
CA VAL A 425 5.39 15.27 0.12
C VAL A 425 4.74 16.60 -0.23
N TRP A 426 4.39 16.80 -1.48
CA TRP A 426 3.86 18.08 -1.95
C TRP A 426 2.78 17.89 -3.01
N GLU A 427 1.93 18.89 -3.13
CA GLU A 427 0.92 18.98 -4.16
C GLU A 427 1.54 19.50 -5.47
N GLN A 428 1.16 18.91 -6.59
CA GLN A 428 1.58 19.40 -7.90
C GLN A 428 1.11 20.85 -8.09
N ALA A 429 2.04 21.74 -8.44
CA ALA A 429 1.72 23.16 -8.65
C ALA A 429 0.68 23.35 -9.76
N ASP A 430 -0.12 24.42 -9.66
CA ASP A 430 -1.05 24.77 -10.72
C ASP A 430 -0.29 25.19 -11.98
N GLU A 431 -0.72 24.70 -13.13
CA GLU A 431 -0.09 25.05 -14.41
C GLU A 431 -0.14 26.56 -14.67
N SER A 432 -1.18 27.25 -14.13
CA SER A 432 -1.32 28.70 -14.26
C SER A 432 -0.25 29.50 -13.51
N ASP A 433 0.39 28.91 -12.50
CA ASP A 433 1.37 29.58 -11.64
C ASP A 433 2.82 29.29 -12.06
N ALA A 434 3.02 28.42 -13.05
CA ALA A 434 4.36 28.09 -13.54
C ALA A 434 4.82 29.10 -14.60
N PRO A 435 5.97 29.77 -14.40
CA PRO A 435 6.53 30.56 -15.47
C PRO A 435 6.88 29.64 -16.65
N GLU A 436 6.35 29.96 -17.81
CA GLU A 436 6.74 29.29 -19.04
C GLU A 436 8.18 29.67 -19.37
N ILE A 437 9.05 28.67 -19.46
CA ILE A 437 10.45 28.89 -19.85
C ILE A 437 10.82 28.02 -21.04
N GLU A 438 11.73 28.54 -21.82
CA GLU A 438 12.19 27.96 -23.08
C GLU A 438 13.71 27.74 -23.04
N TYR A 439 14.13 26.51 -23.39
CA TYR A 439 15.54 26.23 -23.68
C TYR A 439 15.82 26.61 -25.13
N ARG A 440 16.82 27.49 -25.36
CA ARG A 440 17.18 27.93 -26.70
C ARG A 440 18.48 27.28 -27.17
N PRO A 441 18.75 27.28 -28.50
CA PRO A 441 19.97 26.72 -29.10
C PRO A 441 21.27 27.38 -28.63
N ASP A 442 21.18 28.56 -28.00
CA ASP A 442 22.33 29.25 -27.40
C ASP A 442 22.74 28.64 -26.04
N GLY A 443 22.01 27.63 -25.57
CA GLY A 443 22.25 26.95 -24.32
C GLY A 443 21.70 27.68 -23.09
N LYS A 444 20.90 28.72 -23.28
CA LYS A 444 20.31 29.51 -22.21
C LYS A 444 18.82 29.24 -22.02
N ILE A 445 18.35 29.59 -20.83
CA ILE A 445 16.96 29.48 -20.44
C ILE A 445 16.32 30.88 -20.51
N TYR A 446 15.17 30.98 -21.11
CA TYR A 446 14.40 32.21 -21.24
C TYR A 446 12.98 32.01 -20.75
N TYR A 447 12.38 33.06 -20.16
CA TYR A 447 10.92 33.10 -20.04
C TYR A 447 10.30 33.22 -21.44
N LEU A 448 9.12 32.63 -21.66
CA LEU A 448 8.42 32.74 -22.95
C LEU A 448 8.17 34.20 -23.37
N ALA A 449 8.22 35.13 -22.41
CA ALA A 449 8.22 36.57 -22.69
C ALA A 449 9.51 37.10 -23.36
N GLY A 450 10.50 36.24 -23.60
CA GLY A 450 11.77 36.61 -24.27
C GLY A 450 12.86 37.16 -23.36
N THR A 451 12.63 37.16 -22.05
CA THR A 451 13.61 37.66 -21.07
C THR A 451 14.47 36.49 -20.57
N GLU A 452 15.81 36.64 -20.61
CA GLU A 452 16.73 35.64 -20.05
C GLU A 452 16.43 35.44 -18.56
N VAL A 453 16.33 34.19 -18.11
CA VAL A 453 16.13 33.85 -16.69
C VAL A 453 17.40 34.19 -15.93
N GLU A 454 17.29 34.98 -14.90
CA GLU A 454 18.44 35.37 -14.07
C GLU A 454 19.19 34.17 -13.48
N SER A 455 20.47 34.34 -13.20
CA SER A 455 21.46 33.32 -12.84
C SER A 455 21.17 32.44 -11.61
N GLY A 456 20.07 32.67 -10.89
CA GLY A 456 19.61 31.81 -9.77
C GLY A 456 18.81 30.58 -10.22
N PHE A 457 18.50 30.46 -11.52
CA PHE A 457 17.74 29.35 -12.08
C PHE A 457 18.62 28.34 -12.85
N ASP A 458 19.93 28.45 -12.71
CA ASP A 458 20.85 27.47 -13.28
C ASP A 458 20.75 26.17 -12.48
N PRO A 459 20.12 25.11 -13.01
CA PRO A 459 19.91 23.88 -12.25
C PRO A 459 21.21 23.24 -11.77
N VAL A 460 22.35 23.57 -12.34
CA VAL A 460 23.65 23.01 -11.94
C VAL A 460 24.83 23.98 -12.21
N GLY A 461 24.61 25.22 -12.59
CA GLY A 461 25.67 26.15 -13.01
C GLY A 461 26.38 25.71 -14.26
N LYS A 462 25.74 24.86 -15.09
CA LYS A 462 26.34 24.31 -16.29
C LYS A 462 25.36 24.31 -17.45
N TRP A 463 25.81 24.89 -18.56
CA TRP A 463 25.09 24.89 -19.82
C TRP A 463 25.25 23.53 -20.51
N ILE A 464 24.17 22.89 -20.95
CA ILE A 464 24.25 21.78 -21.89
C ILE A 464 24.39 22.39 -23.26
N SER A 465 25.60 22.38 -23.80
CA SER A 465 25.88 23.00 -25.08
C SER A 465 25.24 22.29 -26.29
N VAL A 466 24.99 20.99 -26.21
CA VAL A 466 24.27 20.20 -27.24
C VAL A 466 23.78 18.89 -26.64
N ILE A 467 22.49 18.64 -26.73
CA ILE A 467 21.97 17.27 -26.58
C ILE A 467 21.78 16.73 -27.99
N PRO A 468 22.54 15.72 -28.41
CA PRO A 468 22.36 15.14 -29.74
C PRO A 468 21.04 14.37 -29.77
N ILE A 469 19.98 15.01 -30.25
CA ILE A 469 18.73 14.34 -30.61
C ILE A 469 19.00 13.59 -31.91
N THR A 470 19.25 12.29 -31.83
CA THR A 470 19.35 11.46 -33.02
C THR A 470 17.95 11.24 -33.59
N LYS A 471 17.84 11.07 -34.92
CA LYS A 471 16.57 10.80 -35.62
C LYS A 471 15.81 9.59 -35.07
N SER A 472 16.43 8.75 -34.23
CA SER A 472 15.86 7.56 -33.61
C SER A 472 15.47 7.77 -32.14
N SER A 473 15.82 8.90 -31.54
CA SER A 473 15.44 9.20 -30.13
C SER A 473 14.02 9.76 -30.09
N SER A 474 13.18 9.22 -29.25
CA SER A 474 11.89 9.87 -28.97
C SER A 474 12.15 11.21 -28.25
N TYR A 475 11.29 12.19 -28.49
CA TYR A 475 11.35 13.49 -27.83
C TYR A 475 11.35 13.35 -26.30
N PHE A 476 10.51 12.41 -25.81
CA PHE A 476 10.48 12.03 -24.41
C PHE A 476 11.83 11.56 -23.86
N SER A 477 12.54 10.70 -24.61
CA SER A 477 13.86 10.20 -24.18
C SER A 477 14.89 11.32 -24.07
N ALA A 478 14.85 12.30 -24.98
CA ALA A 478 15.75 13.43 -24.94
C ALA A 478 15.49 14.33 -23.75
N ILE A 479 14.21 14.67 -23.48
CA ILE A 479 13.83 15.51 -22.35
C ILE A 479 14.10 14.81 -21.01
N ASN A 480 13.76 13.53 -20.91
CA ASN A 480 14.04 12.75 -19.71
C ASN A 480 15.55 12.59 -19.45
N GLY A 481 16.34 12.51 -20.52
CA GLY A 481 17.80 12.56 -20.45
C GLY A 481 18.32 13.89 -19.90
N MET A 482 17.73 15.01 -20.31
CA MET A 482 18.05 16.35 -19.76
C MET A 482 17.66 16.47 -18.28
N ALA A 483 16.45 16.09 -17.93
CA ALA A 483 15.97 16.13 -16.56
C ALA A 483 16.85 15.29 -15.63
N ASN A 484 17.22 14.08 -16.07
CA ASN A 484 18.11 13.21 -15.29
C ASN A 484 19.53 13.79 -15.13
N TYR A 485 20.04 14.48 -16.13
CA TYR A 485 21.36 15.12 -16.06
C TYR A 485 21.41 16.24 -15.02
N PHE A 486 20.32 16.99 -14.89
CA PHE A 486 20.17 18.07 -13.91
C PHE A 486 19.55 17.64 -12.58
N ILE A 487 19.23 16.35 -12.40
CA ILE A 487 18.50 15.86 -11.23
C ILE A 487 17.08 16.46 -11.15
N ASP A 488 16.52 16.81 -12.27
CA ASP A 488 15.17 17.34 -12.36
C ASP A 488 14.15 16.23 -12.61
N ALA A 489 12.90 16.44 -12.20
CA ALA A 489 11.80 15.58 -12.57
C ALA A 489 11.19 16.06 -13.90
N CYS A 490 11.06 15.15 -14.86
CA CYS A 490 10.33 15.40 -16.08
C CYS A 490 8.94 14.78 -15.98
N GLU A 491 7.92 15.60 -16.13
CA GLU A 491 6.52 15.17 -16.09
C GLU A 491 5.79 15.64 -17.35
N TRP A 492 4.71 14.95 -17.71
CA TRP A 492 3.82 15.35 -18.78
C TRP A 492 2.53 15.94 -18.19
N ASP A 493 2.13 17.10 -18.65
CA ASP A 493 0.85 17.68 -18.27
C ASP A 493 -0.33 16.96 -18.96
N GLY A 494 -1.56 17.29 -18.58
CA GLY A 494 -2.77 16.71 -19.16
C GLY A 494 -2.97 17.02 -20.66
N GLU A 495 -2.22 17.97 -21.22
CA GLU A 495 -2.21 18.31 -22.64
C GLU A 495 -1.06 17.66 -23.42
N GLY A 496 -0.24 16.84 -22.75
CA GLY A 496 0.89 16.16 -23.35
C GLY A 496 2.13 17.03 -23.52
N LYS A 497 2.24 18.14 -22.79
CA LYS A 497 3.44 18.98 -22.75
C LYS A 497 4.38 18.53 -21.63
N PRO A 498 5.70 18.38 -21.90
CA PRO A 498 6.65 18.04 -20.87
C PRO A 498 6.90 19.23 -19.94
N SER A 499 6.97 18.96 -18.65
CA SER A 499 7.45 19.91 -17.65
C SER A 499 8.67 19.34 -16.94
N ILE A 500 9.70 20.16 -16.74
CA ILE A 500 10.91 19.80 -16.02
C ILE A 500 10.91 20.61 -14.72
N ARG A 501 11.06 19.92 -13.58
CA ARG A 501 11.16 20.58 -12.28
C ARG A 501 12.56 20.47 -11.73
N PRO A 502 13.08 21.56 -11.14
CA PRO A 502 14.33 21.51 -10.38
C PRO A 502 14.24 20.49 -9.24
N ALA A 503 15.34 19.85 -8.94
CA ALA A 503 15.44 18.93 -7.83
C ALA A 503 15.12 19.61 -6.46
N ASP A 504 15.32 20.92 -6.35
CA ASP A 504 14.85 21.72 -5.23
C ASP A 504 13.37 22.11 -5.43
N TRP A 505 12.50 21.22 -5.02
CA TRP A 505 11.04 21.39 -5.12
C TRP A 505 10.48 22.60 -4.32
N LYS A 506 11.25 23.16 -3.42
CA LYS A 506 10.86 24.37 -2.68
C LYS A 506 10.77 25.60 -3.58
N ASN A 507 11.34 25.50 -4.77
CA ASN A 507 11.19 26.53 -5.80
C ASN A 507 10.14 26.06 -6.82
N PRO A 508 8.88 26.53 -6.75
CA PRO A 508 7.76 25.97 -7.50
C PRO A 508 7.77 26.27 -9.01
N ASN A 509 8.85 26.81 -9.52
CA ASN A 509 8.94 27.14 -10.94
C ASN A 509 9.06 25.87 -11.77
N SER A 510 7.96 25.40 -12.34
CA SER A 510 7.98 24.35 -13.35
C SER A 510 8.53 24.93 -14.67
N VAL A 511 9.48 24.24 -15.28
CA VAL A 511 10.00 24.56 -16.61
C VAL A 511 9.13 23.81 -17.62
N ARG A 512 8.42 24.54 -18.48
CA ARG A 512 7.79 23.95 -19.67
C ARG A 512 8.76 24.05 -20.83
N VAL A 513 9.07 22.92 -21.45
CA VAL A 513 9.77 22.90 -22.73
C VAL A 513 8.70 22.89 -23.81
N GLN A 514 8.57 23.98 -24.55
CA GLN A 514 7.68 24.03 -25.71
C GLN A 514 8.42 23.58 -26.95
N ASP A 515 7.72 22.89 -27.85
CA ASP A 515 8.18 22.63 -29.20
C ASP A 515 8.36 23.96 -29.92
N GLY A 516 9.60 24.17 -30.39
CA GLY A 516 9.96 25.27 -31.31
C GLY A 516 9.64 24.93 -32.75
#